data_73b1fa3801baabaeedcfd0e72cec19d4
#
_entry.id   73b1fa3801baabaeedcfd0e72cec19d4
#
_cell.length_a   1.000
_cell.length_b   1.000
_cell.length_c   1.000
_cell.angle_alpha   90.00
_cell.angle_beta   90.00
_cell.angle_gamma   90.00
#
_symmetry.space_group_name_H-M   'P 1'
#
loop_
_entity.id
_entity.type
_entity.pdbx_description
1 polymer ?
#
loop_
_entity_poly.entity_id
_entity_poly.type
_entity_poly.pdbx_seq_one_letter_code
_entity_poly.pdbx_strand_id
1 'polypeptide(L)'
;MAYMTGYPILGITSNMLQLIIVDHEETDFHILSYYEEFHSAIKDGNLVDANELITKIKKIYKKTNFFLNAEIKDAILVFPETYSTITKNEVYMDLQNEGTEITVSHISELFRVAAKQVKTNNQSLLNVFPISFTVSGISDIENPKGLIGQSIELDAFSITAPKDIFLNILYSVEQAGINVLEIMPTFYCNVVEVADGLNLKTGNIVDISFNHTMISIYDNVVPQKCRLIKKGINGLIQILIDKYQITYENALDLLKSSVYFDEETAEDIVVYRLELPTGVLDITEQDLAQCLSEYLHLLLSEVREILEYFNHYSENPVVFIGWLQKIPGFKELVTRVFTNHQVLFYESQIVGLREFSVTSLIGCAKLLPKREMILQQKFEVAKTENIDLKQEQKKWKSETTEEKQKEKSLWNKVINYFFD
;
A
#
# COMPACT_ATOMS: atom_id res chain seq x y z
N MET A 1 -1.32 21.93 -26.90
CA MET A 1 -0.61 21.33 -25.78
C MET A 1 -1.49 20.21 -25.29
N ALA A 2 -1.03 18.98 -25.33
CA ALA A 2 -1.78 17.87 -24.74
C ALA A 2 -1.73 18.03 -23.22
N TYR A 3 -2.88 18.14 -22.57
CA TYR A 3 -2.97 18.08 -21.12
C TYR A 3 -2.71 16.62 -20.75
N MET A 4 -1.64 16.37 -20.01
CA MET A 4 -1.37 15.07 -19.44
C MET A 4 -2.20 14.98 -18.16
N THR A 5 -3.17 14.10 -18.14
CA THR A 5 -3.93 13.75 -16.94
C THR A 5 -3.41 12.44 -16.39
N GLY A 6 -3.41 12.29 -15.09
CA GLY A 6 -2.98 11.04 -14.46
C GLY A 6 -3.21 11.03 -12.96
N TYR A 7 -3.26 9.83 -12.38
CA TYR A 7 -3.37 9.62 -10.95
C TYR A 7 -2.00 9.68 -10.27
N PRO A 8 -1.74 10.68 -9.40
CA PRO A 8 -0.50 10.75 -8.63
C PRO A 8 -0.61 9.84 -7.40
N ILE A 9 -0.10 8.63 -7.48
CA ILE A 9 -0.19 7.64 -6.40
C ILE A 9 1.14 7.60 -5.65
N LEU A 10 1.11 8.01 -4.38
CA LEU A 10 2.23 7.97 -3.45
C LEU A 10 2.08 6.79 -2.50
N GLY A 11 2.89 5.76 -2.68
CA GLY A 11 3.02 4.65 -1.75
C GLY A 11 4.06 4.95 -0.67
N ILE A 12 3.67 4.74 0.59
CA ILE A 12 4.58 4.79 1.73
C ILE A 12 4.60 3.40 2.37
N THR A 13 5.76 2.80 2.43
CA THR A 13 5.98 1.56 3.18
C THR A 13 6.90 1.82 4.38
N SER A 14 7.24 0.79 5.13
CA SER A 14 8.13 0.93 6.29
C SER A 14 9.55 1.39 5.97
N ASN A 15 10.00 1.26 4.74
CA ASN A 15 11.37 1.58 4.32
C ASN A 15 11.49 2.20 2.94
N MET A 16 10.38 2.38 2.24
CA MET A 16 10.41 2.87 0.86
C MET A 16 9.25 3.83 0.57
N LEU A 17 9.55 4.87 -0.19
CA LEU A 17 8.59 5.72 -0.87
C LEU A 17 8.57 5.35 -2.35
N GLN A 18 7.37 5.24 -2.90
CA GLN A 18 7.16 5.00 -4.32
C GLN A 18 6.16 6.02 -4.85
N LEU A 19 6.51 6.72 -5.91
CA LEU A 19 5.60 7.65 -6.59
C LEU A 19 5.43 7.20 -8.03
N ILE A 20 4.19 6.89 -8.36
CA ILE A 20 3.79 6.51 -9.71
C ILE A 20 2.76 7.52 -10.23
N ILE A 21 2.91 7.94 -11.48
CA ILE A 21 1.89 8.69 -12.19
C ILE A 21 1.30 7.75 -13.23
N VAL A 22 0.01 7.49 -13.11
CA VAL A 22 -0.71 6.54 -13.96
C VAL A 22 -1.75 7.28 -14.77
N ASP A 23 -1.66 7.19 -16.09
CA ASP A 23 -2.73 7.58 -17.00
C ASP A 23 -3.71 6.44 -17.19
N HIS A 24 -4.99 6.75 -17.27
CA HIS A 24 -6.06 5.79 -17.45
C HIS A 24 -6.81 6.11 -18.74
N GLU A 25 -6.63 5.26 -19.75
CA GLU A 25 -7.41 5.29 -20.98
C GLU A 25 -8.35 4.07 -21.04
N GLU A 26 -9.63 4.28 -20.81
CA GLU A 26 -10.74 3.30 -20.86
C GLU A 26 -10.50 2.01 -20.05
N THR A 27 -9.64 1.10 -20.50
CA THR A 27 -9.37 -0.20 -19.87
C THR A 27 -7.90 -0.41 -19.54
N ASP A 28 -7.01 0.43 -20.06
CA ASP A 28 -5.57 0.26 -19.93
C ASP A 28 -4.95 1.32 -19.03
N PHE A 29 -3.96 0.90 -18.25
CA PHE A 29 -3.16 1.78 -17.40
C PHE A 29 -1.78 1.98 -18.03
N HIS A 30 -1.41 3.24 -18.22
CA HIS A 30 -0.09 3.62 -18.70
C HIS A 30 0.70 4.31 -17.60
N ILE A 31 1.88 3.79 -17.28
CA ILE A 31 2.76 4.43 -16.32
C ILE A 31 3.52 5.55 -17.02
N LEU A 32 3.22 6.78 -16.63
CA LEU A 32 3.86 7.98 -17.14
C LEU A 32 5.20 8.23 -16.45
N SER A 33 5.30 7.92 -15.16
CA SER A 33 6.54 7.95 -14.39
C SER A 33 6.49 7.04 -13.20
N TYR A 34 7.65 6.54 -12.79
CA TYR A 34 7.86 5.78 -11.56
C TYR A 34 9.19 6.19 -10.94
N TYR A 35 9.15 6.53 -9.66
CA TYR A 35 10.34 6.77 -8.84
C TYR A 35 10.18 6.12 -7.48
N GLU A 36 11.30 5.70 -6.92
CA GLU A 36 11.38 5.16 -5.56
C GLU A 36 12.55 5.78 -4.80
N GLU A 37 12.42 5.83 -3.47
CA GLU A 37 13.45 6.31 -2.54
C GLU A 37 13.37 5.50 -1.25
N PHE A 38 14.49 4.93 -0.82
CA PHE A 38 14.59 4.28 0.48
C PHE A 38 14.62 5.31 1.62
N HIS A 39 14.03 4.95 2.74
CA HIS A 39 14.06 5.73 3.98
C HIS A 39 14.11 4.81 5.22
N SER A 40 14.54 5.38 6.34
CA SER A 40 14.54 4.77 7.67
C SER A 40 13.56 5.46 8.63
N ALA A 41 12.73 6.35 8.10
CA ALA A 41 11.83 7.22 8.86
C ALA A 41 10.73 6.47 9.62
N ILE A 42 10.35 5.27 9.17
CA ILE A 42 9.33 4.44 9.81
C ILE A 42 9.99 3.18 10.37
N LYS A 43 9.85 2.96 11.69
CA LYS A 43 10.37 1.78 12.39
C LYS A 43 9.26 1.16 13.22
N ASP A 44 9.09 -0.16 13.11
CA ASP A 44 8.07 -0.93 13.81
C ASP A 44 6.63 -0.37 13.66
N GLY A 45 6.35 0.20 12.48
CA GLY A 45 5.08 0.85 12.16
C GLY A 45 4.92 2.27 12.72
N ASN A 46 5.92 2.83 13.41
CA ASN A 46 5.89 4.18 13.95
C ASN A 46 6.79 5.12 13.15
N LEU A 47 6.35 6.36 12.96
CA LEU A 47 7.19 7.41 12.38
C LEU A 47 8.22 7.87 13.43
N VAL A 48 9.51 7.61 13.18
CA VAL A 48 10.61 7.97 14.07
C VAL A 48 11.39 9.21 13.60
N ASP A 49 11.36 9.51 12.31
CA ASP A 49 11.98 10.71 11.73
C ASP A 49 11.08 11.35 10.64
N ALA A 50 10.26 12.30 11.08
CA ALA A 50 9.39 13.04 10.17
C ALA A 50 10.19 13.90 9.17
N ASN A 51 11.34 14.45 9.55
CA ASN A 51 12.13 15.30 8.67
C ASN A 51 12.77 14.51 7.53
N GLU A 52 13.22 13.29 7.80
CA GLU A 52 13.70 12.39 6.75
C GLU A 52 12.56 12.11 5.77
N LEU A 53 11.36 11.71 6.25
CA LEU A 53 10.21 11.41 5.41
C LEU A 53 9.83 12.59 4.52
N ILE A 54 9.69 13.79 5.11
CA ILE A 54 9.38 15.04 4.39
C ILE A 54 10.42 15.31 3.29
N THR A 55 11.70 15.17 3.61
CA THR A 55 12.80 15.43 2.67
C THR A 55 12.77 14.45 1.49
N LYS A 56 12.51 13.18 1.77
CA LYS A 56 12.42 12.14 0.74
C LYS A 56 11.19 12.33 -0.15
N ILE A 57 10.03 12.71 0.42
CA ILE A 57 8.82 13.06 -0.36
C ILE A 57 9.12 14.24 -1.29
N LYS A 58 9.69 15.33 -0.79
CA LYS A 58 10.08 16.48 -1.64
C LYS A 58 11.02 16.06 -2.78
N LYS A 59 11.98 15.18 -2.48
CA LYS A 59 12.95 14.69 -3.46
C LYS A 59 12.29 13.90 -4.58
N ILE A 60 11.39 12.97 -4.25
CA ILE A 60 10.75 12.11 -5.25
C ILE A 60 9.80 12.93 -6.13
N TYR A 61 9.02 13.86 -5.57
CA TYR A 61 8.17 14.79 -6.33
C TYR A 61 8.98 15.69 -7.24
N LYS A 62 10.10 16.23 -6.76
CA LYS A 62 10.99 17.06 -7.60
C LYS A 62 11.51 16.29 -8.81
N LYS A 63 11.90 15.02 -8.66
CA LYS A 63 12.35 14.16 -9.76
C LYS A 63 11.22 13.92 -10.77
N THR A 64 10.03 13.57 -10.27
CA THR A 64 8.84 13.32 -11.09
C THR A 64 8.43 14.56 -11.88
N ASN A 65 8.33 15.71 -11.21
CA ASN A 65 7.95 16.98 -11.82
C ASN A 65 8.95 17.41 -12.89
N PHE A 66 10.25 17.22 -12.63
CA PHE A 66 11.29 17.51 -13.63
C PHE A 66 11.16 16.60 -14.85
N PHE A 67 10.96 15.29 -14.65
CA PHE A 67 10.84 14.32 -15.75
C PHE A 67 9.60 14.56 -16.61
N LEU A 68 8.47 14.84 -15.97
CA LEU A 68 7.19 15.07 -16.67
C LEU A 68 7.02 16.51 -17.18
N ASN A 69 7.95 17.40 -16.83
CA ASN A 69 7.79 18.85 -17.06
C ASN A 69 6.43 19.37 -16.57
N ALA A 70 6.03 18.95 -15.37
CA ALA A 70 4.74 19.22 -14.75
C ALA A 70 4.91 19.69 -13.31
N GLU A 71 3.92 20.37 -12.76
CA GLU A 71 3.85 20.73 -11.33
C GLU A 71 2.76 19.92 -10.64
N ILE A 72 3.12 18.75 -10.12
CA ILE A 72 2.23 17.87 -9.35
C ILE A 72 2.43 18.18 -7.87
N LYS A 73 1.33 18.52 -7.17
CA LYS A 73 1.30 18.82 -5.73
C LYS A 73 0.24 18.02 -4.99
N ASP A 74 -0.36 17.08 -5.67
CA ASP A 74 -1.42 16.23 -5.12
C ASP A 74 -0.95 14.79 -5.01
N ALA A 75 -1.59 14.02 -4.13
CA ALA A 75 -1.35 12.60 -3.96
C ALA A 75 -2.64 11.83 -3.67
N ILE A 76 -2.74 10.64 -4.25
CA ILE A 76 -3.53 9.57 -3.67
C ILE A 76 -2.55 8.77 -2.82
N LEU A 77 -2.76 8.79 -1.50
CA LEU A 77 -1.85 8.19 -0.54
C LEU A 77 -2.18 6.72 -0.33
N VAL A 78 -1.32 5.82 -0.79
CA VAL A 78 -1.36 4.41 -0.38
C VAL A 78 -0.70 4.33 0.98
N PHE A 79 -1.57 4.20 2.00
CA PHE A 79 -1.20 4.29 3.41
C PHE A 79 -0.48 3.02 3.86
N PRO A 80 0.64 3.14 4.60
CA PRO A 80 1.46 2.00 4.98
C PRO A 80 0.69 0.98 5.82
N GLU A 81 1.13 -0.25 5.73
CA GLU A 81 0.59 -1.35 6.50
C GLU A 81 0.79 -1.12 7.99
N THR A 82 -0.29 -1.26 8.72
CA THR A 82 -0.37 -1.06 10.17
C THR A 82 -1.49 -1.91 10.77
N TYR A 83 -1.67 -1.85 12.08
CA TYR A 83 -2.78 -2.49 12.78
C TYR A 83 -4.11 -1.84 12.39
N SER A 84 -4.69 -2.33 11.32
CA SER A 84 -5.95 -1.84 10.78
C SER A 84 -7.13 -2.64 11.28
N THR A 85 -8.28 -1.97 11.42
CA THR A 85 -9.56 -2.62 11.75
C THR A 85 -10.52 -2.43 10.58
N ILE A 86 -11.18 -3.52 10.20
CA ILE A 86 -12.21 -3.54 9.16
C ILE A 86 -13.56 -3.64 9.85
N THR A 87 -14.48 -2.74 9.52
CA THR A 87 -15.84 -2.71 10.08
C THR A 87 -16.84 -2.69 8.93
N LYS A 88 -17.80 -3.63 8.91
CA LYS A 88 -18.93 -3.60 7.98
C LYS A 88 -19.94 -2.55 8.43
N ASN A 89 -20.48 -1.81 7.48
CA ASN A 89 -21.44 -0.74 7.68
C ASN A 89 -22.66 -1.00 6.78
N GLU A 90 -23.84 -0.85 7.34
CA GLU A 90 -25.09 -0.83 6.61
C GLU A 90 -25.77 0.50 6.92
N VAL A 91 -26.11 1.26 5.89
CA VAL A 91 -26.71 2.57 6.01
C VAL A 91 -27.96 2.63 5.17
N TYR A 92 -29.07 2.98 5.78
CA TYR A 92 -30.36 3.17 5.13
C TYR A 92 -30.74 4.66 5.10
N MET A 93 -31.34 5.09 3.99
CA MET A 93 -31.89 6.44 3.84
C MET A 93 -33.24 6.36 3.12
N ASP A 94 -34.26 6.95 3.76
CA ASP A 94 -35.58 7.19 3.15
C ASP A 94 -35.54 8.49 2.31
N LEU A 95 -35.99 8.42 1.07
CA LEU A 95 -35.99 9.54 0.13
C LEU A 95 -37.26 10.41 0.23
N GLN A 96 -38.14 10.13 1.20
CA GLN A 96 -39.36 10.90 1.58
C GLN A 96 -40.44 11.05 0.51
N ASN A 97 -40.14 10.97 -0.79
CA ASN A 97 -41.10 11.07 -1.86
C ASN A 97 -40.96 9.90 -2.84
N GLU A 98 -42.13 9.37 -3.27
CA GLU A 98 -42.15 8.41 -4.38
C GLU A 98 -41.58 9.06 -5.64
N GLY A 99 -40.62 8.39 -6.27
CA GLY A 99 -40.04 8.87 -7.52
C GLY A 99 -38.89 9.87 -7.39
N THR A 100 -38.22 9.91 -6.23
CA THR A 100 -37.03 10.75 -6.05
C THR A 100 -35.85 10.20 -6.84
N GLU A 101 -35.21 11.03 -7.66
CA GLU A 101 -33.96 10.71 -8.33
C GLU A 101 -32.80 10.72 -7.34
N ILE A 102 -32.00 9.67 -7.34
CA ILE A 102 -30.82 9.55 -6.50
C ILE A 102 -29.70 10.45 -7.04
N THR A 103 -29.29 11.38 -6.21
CA THR A 103 -28.23 12.36 -6.53
C THR A 103 -26.92 12.01 -5.84
N VAL A 104 -25.82 12.66 -6.26
CA VAL A 104 -24.51 12.57 -5.60
C VAL A 104 -24.60 12.97 -4.13
N SER A 105 -25.46 13.95 -3.79
CA SER A 105 -25.66 14.38 -2.38
C SER A 105 -26.23 13.25 -1.52
N HIS A 106 -27.18 12.45 -2.04
CA HIS A 106 -27.71 11.29 -1.31
C HIS A 106 -26.61 10.23 -1.08
N ILE A 107 -25.80 9.96 -2.11
CA ILE A 107 -24.67 9.02 -2.02
C ILE A 107 -23.64 9.51 -0.99
N SER A 108 -23.25 10.78 -1.07
CA SER A 108 -22.27 11.37 -0.14
C SER A 108 -22.77 11.33 1.32
N GLU A 109 -24.07 11.56 1.55
CA GLU A 109 -24.65 11.46 2.89
C GLU A 109 -24.59 10.02 3.42
N LEU A 110 -24.84 8.99 2.59
CA LEU A 110 -24.68 7.59 3.00
C LEU A 110 -23.24 7.29 3.45
N PHE A 111 -22.25 7.74 2.68
CA PHE A 111 -20.84 7.59 3.06
C PHE A 111 -20.52 8.34 4.36
N ARG A 112 -21.09 9.55 4.56
CA ARG A 112 -20.89 10.33 5.77
C ARG A 112 -21.52 9.64 6.99
N VAL A 113 -22.67 9.03 6.84
CA VAL A 113 -23.31 8.26 7.92
C VAL A 113 -22.51 6.99 8.22
N ALA A 114 -22.05 6.24 7.19
CA ALA A 114 -21.18 5.09 7.37
C ALA A 114 -19.90 5.45 8.13
N ALA A 115 -19.25 6.55 7.76
CA ALA A 115 -18.06 7.06 8.45
C ALA A 115 -18.32 7.37 9.95
N LYS A 116 -19.50 7.92 10.29
CA LYS A 116 -19.89 8.22 11.68
C LYS A 116 -20.22 6.98 12.52
N GLN A 117 -20.59 5.86 11.90
CA GLN A 117 -20.83 4.59 12.60
C GLN A 117 -19.54 3.96 13.14
N VAL A 118 -18.39 4.36 12.61
CA VAL A 118 -17.10 3.82 13.00
C VAL A 118 -16.71 4.31 14.38
N LYS A 119 -16.48 3.36 15.31
CA LYS A 119 -15.97 3.68 16.65
C LYS A 119 -14.50 4.04 16.59
N THR A 120 -14.16 5.28 16.88
CA THR A 120 -12.82 5.85 16.74
C THR A 120 -12.00 5.88 18.03
N ASN A 121 -12.16 4.90 18.91
CA ASN A 121 -11.36 4.83 20.15
C ASN A 121 -9.86 4.65 19.77
N ASN A 122 -9.09 5.75 19.80
CA ASN A 122 -7.69 5.81 19.42
C ASN A 122 -7.38 5.31 17.99
N GLN A 123 -8.39 5.31 17.11
CA GLN A 123 -8.27 4.96 15.69
C GLN A 123 -8.70 6.16 14.85
N SER A 124 -8.15 6.29 13.66
CA SER A 124 -8.62 7.22 12.63
C SER A 124 -9.18 6.45 11.45
N LEU A 125 -10.27 6.94 10.89
CA LEU A 125 -10.83 6.41 9.66
C LEU A 125 -9.84 6.69 8.53
N LEU A 126 -9.45 5.65 7.79
CA LEU A 126 -8.69 5.79 6.55
C LEU A 126 -9.63 6.03 5.39
N ASN A 127 -10.68 5.19 5.27
CA ASN A 127 -11.63 5.29 4.18
C ASN A 127 -12.88 4.43 4.43
N VAL A 128 -13.93 4.69 3.62
CA VAL A 128 -15.14 3.89 3.50
C VAL A 128 -15.26 3.42 2.05
N PHE A 129 -15.46 2.12 1.86
CA PHE A 129 -15.57 1.51 0.53
C PHE A 129 -16.95 0.88 0.37
N PRO A 130 -17.67 1.18 -0.73
CA PRO A 130 -18.95 0.56 -1.01
C PRO A 130 -18.74 -0.90 -1.43
N ILE A 131 -19.63 -1.77 -0.99
CA ILE A 131 -19.79 -3.14 -1.49
C ILE A 131 -20.84 -3.11 -2.57
N SER A 132 -22.03 -2.65 -2.22
CA SER A 132 -23.18 -2.52 -3.13
C SER A 132 -24.17 -1.47 -2.62
N PHE A 133 -25.08 -1.06 -3.48
CA PHE A 133 -26.25 -0.28 -3.12
C PHE A 133 -27.52 -1.09 -3.35
N THR A 134 -28.56 -0.80 -2.53
CA THR A 134 -29.91 -1.29 -2.74
C THR A 134 -30.84 -0.10 -2.92
N VAL A 135 -31.63 -0.07 -3.99
CA VAL A 135 -32.59 1.01 -4.29
C VAL A 135 -33.99 0.43 -4.32
N SER A 136 -34.86 0.89 -3.42
CA SER A 136 -36.23 0.42 -3.28
C SER A 136 -36.35 -1.12 -3.26
N GLY A 137 -35.42 -1.80 -2.57
CA GLY A 137 -35.37 -3.26 -2.42
C GLY A 137 -34.68 -4.00 -3.57
N ILE A 138 -34.17 -3.32 -4.61
CA ILE A 138 -33.35 -3.93 -5.67
C ILE A 138 -31.89 -3.83 -5.24
N SER A 139 -31.27 -4.96 -4.98
CA SER A 139 -29.88 -5.08 -4.50
C SER A 139 -28.84 -5.14 -5.62
N ASP A 140 -27.56 -5.21 -5.23
CA ASP A 140 -26.39 -5.40 -6.10
C ASP A 140 -26.20 -4.30 -7.15
N ILE A 141 -26.59 -3.07 -6.81
CA ILE A 141 -26.38 -1.90 -7.67
C ILE A 141 -24.99 -1.33 -7.40
N GLU A 142 -24.18 -1.21 -8.45
CA GLU A 142 -22.81 -0.63 -8.32
C GLU A 142 -22.81 0.90 -8.26
N ASN A 143 -23.68 1.55 -9.04
CA ASN A 143 -23.82 3.00 -9.07
C ASN A 143 -25.30 3.38 -9.09
N PRO A 144 -25.87 3.88 -7.98
CA PRO A 144 -27.28 4.21 -7.86
C PRO A 144 -27.63 5.58 -8.44
N LYS A 145 -26.68 6.42 -8.85
CA LYS A 145 -26.92 7.76 -9.35
C LYS A 145 -27.86 7.77 -10.56
N GLY A 146 -28.87 8.66 -10.52
CA GLY A 146 -29.85 8.80 -11.59
C GLY A 146 -30.98 7.77 -11.54
N LEU A 147 -30.90 6.75 -10.69
CA LEU A 147 -32.00 5.84 -10.45
C LEU A 147 -33.10 6.54 -9.64
N ILE A 148 -34.33 6.09 -9.85
CA ILE A 148 -35.52 6.61 -9.14
C ILE A 148 -35.91 5.61 -8.06
N GLY A 149 -36.12 6.07 -6.84
CA GLY A 149 -36.51 5.20 -5.73
C GLY A 149 -37.17 5.94 -4.57
N GLN A 150 -37.67 5.15 -3.60
CA GLN A 150 -38.22 5.62 -2.33
C GLN A 150 -37.20 5.50 -1.20
N SER A 151 -36.23 4.60 -1.34
CA SER A 151 -35.16 4.37 -0.39
C SER A 151 -33.88 4.01 -1.10
N ILE A 152 -32.77 4.27 -0.42
CA ILE A 152 -31.45 3.82 -0.83
C ILE A 152 -30.70 3.26 0.39
N GLU A 153 -30.04 2.13 0.19
CA GLU A 153 -29.19 1.50 1.22
C GLU A 153 -27.77 1.38 0.66
N LEU A 154 -26.80 1.49 1.55
CA LEU A 154 -25.39 1.29 1.26
C LEU A 154 -24.86 0.17 2.14
N ASP A 155 -24.42 -0.92 1.51
CA ASP A 155 -23.53 -1.88 2.12
C ASP A 155 -22.09 -1.46 1.86
N ALA A 156 -21.33 -1.28 2.93
CA ALA A 156 -19.96 -0.80 2.86
C ALA A 156 -19.06 -1.47 3.90
N PHE A 157 -17.77 -1.24 3.78
CA PHE A 157 -16.82 -1.48 4.86
C PHE A 157 -15.93 -0.26 5.06
N SER A 158 -15.59 -0.03 6.31
CA SER A 158 -14.70 1.03 6.74
C SER A 158 -13.39 0.46 7.22
N ILE A 159 -12.28 1.13 6.94
CA ILE A 159 -10.95 0.76 7.40
C ILE A 159 -10.41 1.87 8.29
N THR A 160 -9.93 1.50 9.47
CA THR A 160 -9.29 2.43 10.43
C THR A 160 -7.85 2.01 10.70
N ALA A 161 -7.04 2.99 11.13
CA ALA A 161 -5.65 2.80 11.57
C ALA A 161 -5.41 3.53 12.90
N PRO A 162 -4.33 3.20 13.66
CA PRO A 162 -3.95 3.94 14.86
C PRO A 162 -3.80 5.44 14.57
N LYS A 163 -4.44 6.25 15.41
CA LYS A 163 -4.61 7.70 15.19
C LYS A 163 -3.29 8.45 15.11
N ASP A 164 -2.35 8.11 15.96
CA ASP A 164 -1.01 8.71 16.02
C ASP A 164 -0.21 8.45 14.75
N ILE A 165 -0.21 7.20 14.26
CA ILE A 165 0.47 6.82 13.01
C ILE A 165 -0.16 7.56 11.84
N PHE A 166 -1.48 7.55 11.75
CA PHE A 166 -2.23 8.22 10.70
C PHE A 166 -1.91 9.72 10.63
N LEU A 167 -2.01 10.42 11.77
CA LEU A 167 -1.78 11.87 11.80
C LEU A 167 -0.33 12.24 11.51
N ASN A 168 0.64 11.48 12.01
CA ASN A 168 2.06 11.74 11.78
C ASN A 168 2.44 11.58 10.31
N ILE A 169 1.92 10.56 9.64
CA ILE A 169 2.19 10.32 8.21
C ILE A 169 1.51 11.41 7.36
N LEU A 170 0.21 11.67 7.60
CA LEU A 170 -0.54 12.69 6.87
C LEU A 170 0.13 14.06 7.03
N TYR A 171 0.48 14.45 8.26
CA TYR A 171 1.22 15.68 8.52
C TYR A 171 2.54 15.75 7.74
N SER A 172 3.30 14.66 7.68
CA SER A 172 4.57 14.65 6.93
C SER A 172 4.38 14.86 5.44
N VAL A 173 3.34 14.26 4.85
CA VAL A 173 3.00 14.46 3.43
C VAL A 173 2.59 15.92 3.17
N GLU A 174 1.75 16.51 4.02
CA GLU A 174 1.33 17.90 3.89
C GLU A 174 2.49 18.90 4.11
N GLN A 175 3.38 18.61 5.07
CA GLN A 175 4.60 19.43 5.28
C GLN A 175 5.60 19.32 4.12
N ALA A 176 5.52 18.26 3.34
CA ALA A 176 6.26 18.19 2.08
C ALA A 176 5.66 19.10 0.99
N GLY A 177 4.49 19.71 1.23
CA GLY A 177 3.78 20.58 0.28
C GLY A 177 2.87 19.79 -0.65
N ILE A 178 2.50 18.56 -0.29
CA ILE A 178 1.66 17.68 -1.09
C ILE A 178 0.26 17.64 -0.47
N ASN A 179 -0.75 17.89 -1.28
CA ASN A 179 -2.15 17.80 -0.91
C ASN A 179 -2.63 16.35 -1.08
N VAL A 180 -3.23 15.76 -0.05
CA VAL A 180 -3.77 14.39 -0.12
C VAL A 180 -5.21 14.45 -0.59
N LEU A 181 -5.48 13.84 -1.76
CA LEU A 181 -6.82 13.78 -2.36
C LEU A 181 -7.64 12.62 -1.84
N GLU A 182 -6.98 11.48 -1.59
CA GLU A 182 -7.63 10.23 -1.18
C GLU A 182 -6.61 9.37 -0.42
N ILE A 183 -7.09 8.53 0.50
CA ILE A 183 -6.25 7.60 1.26
C ILE A 183 -6.71 6.17 0.98
N MET A 184 -5.78 5.34 0.54
CA MET A 184 -6.02 3.94 0.18
C MET A 184 -5.17 3.01 1.07
N PRO A 185 -5.77 2.08 1.80
CA PRO A 185 -5.01 1.11 2.60
C PRO A 185 -4.25 0.13 1.71
N THR A 186 -2.95 -0.03 1.92
CA THR A 186 -2.07 -0.92 1.13
C THR A 186 -2.65 -2.32 0.98
N PHE A 187 -3.07 -2.95 2.08
CA PHE A 187 -3.57 -4.32 2.04
C PHE A 187 -4.85 -4.49 1.20
N TYR A 188 -5.73 -3.47 1.16
CA TYR A 188 -6.91 -3.54 0.31
C TYR A 188 -6.56 -3.33 -1.17
N CYS A 189 -5.63 -2.44 -1.47
CA CYS A 189 -5.10 -2.29 -2.83
C CYS A 189 -4.46 -3.61 -3.32
N ASN A 190 -3.71 -4.30 -2.45
CA ASN A 190 -3.16 -5.63 -2.77
C ASN A 190 -4.28 -6.65 -3.07
N VAL A 191 -5.37 -6.64 -2.30
CA VAL A 191 -6.54 -7.51 -2.56
C VAL A 191 -7.11 -7.26 -3.95
N VAL A 192 -7.32 -6.01 -4.32
CA VAL A 192 -7.88 -5.64 -5.64
C VAL A 192 -7.00 -6.10 -6.78
N GLU A 193 -5.69 -5.86 -6.69
CA GLU A 193 -4.75 -6.24 -7.74
C GLU A 193 -4.62 -7.75 -7.89
N VAL A 194 -4.48 -8.47 -6.78
CA VAL A 194 -4.34 -9.93 -6.78
C VAL A 194 -5.62 -10.62 -7.26
N ALA A 195 -6.79 -10.15 -6.78
CA ALA A 195 -8.08 -10.70 -7.16
C ALA A 195 -8.33 -10.57 -8.67
N ASP A 196 -8.01 -9.40 -9.23
CA ASP A 196 -8.14 -9.15 -10.67
C ASP A 196 -7.10 -9.95 -11.47
N GLY A 197 -5.83 -9.86 -11.11
CA GLY A 197 -4.73 -10.49 -11.86
C GLY A 197 -4.77 -12.03 -11.87
N LEU A 198 -5.34 -12.67 -10.85
CA LEU A 198 -5.54 -14.11 -10.78
C LEU A 198 -6.97 -14.56 -11.08
N ASN A 199 -7.89 -13.62 -11.34
CA ASN A 199 -9.33 -13.88 -11.42
C ASN A 199 -9.84 -14.68 -10.20
N LEU A 200 -9.45 -14.25 -9.00
CA LEU A 200 -9.66 -14.96 -7.75
C LEU A 200 -10.58 -14.15 -6.83
N LYS A 201 -11.85 -14.53 -6.72
CA LYS A 201 -12.82 -13.80 -5.90
C LYS A 201 -12.59 -13.90 -4.41
N THR A 202 -12.01 -15.00 -3.93
CA THR A 202 -11.74 -15.28 -2.53
C THR A 202 -10.31 -15.75 -2.35
N GLY A 203 -9.63 -15.33 -1.28
CA GLY A 203 -8.24 -15.73 -1.06
C GLY A 203 -7.64 -15.17 0.21
N ASN A 204 -6.44 -15.65 0.50
CA ASN A 204 -5.59 -15.20 1.58
C ASN A 204 -4.30 -14.65 0.97
N ILE A 205 -4.00 -13.38 1.16
CA ILE A 205 -2.77 -12.77 0.66
C ILE A 205 -1.76 -12.67 1.79
N VAL A 206 -0.54 -13.09 1.52
CA VAL A 206 0.63 -12.96 2.39
C VAL A 206 1.63 -12.03 1.72
N ASP A 207 1.77 -10.83 2.25
CA ASP A 207 2.74 -9.83 1.79
C ASP A 207 3.91 -9.75 2.78
N ILE A 208 5.09 -10.25 2.38
CA ILE A 208 6.29 -10.18 3.19
C ILE A 208 7.09 -8.94 2.80
N SER A 209 6.92 -7.89 3.58
CA SER A 209 7.61 -6.62 3.44
C SER A 209 8.91 -6.59 4.26
N PHE A 210 9.64 -5.48 4.25
CA PHE A 210 10.94 -5.40 4.94
C PHE A 210 10.84 -5.55 6.46
N ASN A 211 9.88 -4.87 7.11
CA ASN A 211 9.77 -4.88 8.58
C ASN A 211 8.66 -5.75 9.13
N HIS A 212 7.73 -6.17 8.29
CA HIS A 212 6.55 -6.91 8.72
C HIS A 212 6.02 -7.81 7.61
N THR A 213 5.15 -8.71 7.98
CA THR A 213 4.34 -9.53 7.07
C THR A 213 2.87 -9.22 7.31
N MET A 214 2.15 -8.85 6.25
CA MET A 214 0.72 -8.61 6.28
C MET A 214 -0.03 -9.81 5.73
N ILE A 215 -1.00 -10.31 6.49
CA ILE A 215 -1.94 -11.33 6.04
C ILE A 215 -3.28 -10.64 5.83
N SER A 216 -3.85 -10.77 4.63
CA SER A 216 -5.13 -10.19 4.25
C SER A 216 -6.06 -11.29 3.76
N ILE A 217 -7.19 -11.45 4.42
CA ILE A 217 -8.22 -12.44 4.09
C ILE A 217 -9.36 -11.69 3.42
N TYR A 218 -9.76 -12.13 2.23
CA TYR A 218 -10.85 -11.50 1.49
C TYR A 218 -11.83 -12.51 0.89
N ASP A 219 -13.06 -12.07 0.76
CA ASP A 219 -14.16 -12.80 0.13
C ASP A 219 -14.96 -11.85 -0.76
N ASN A 220 -15.20 -12.24 -2.01
CA ASN A 220 -15.78 -11.38 -3.05
C ASN A 220 -15.07 -10.02 -3.21
N VAL A 221 -13.72 -10.03 -3.12
CA VAL A 221 -12.86 -8.84 -3.17
C VAL A 221 -13.08 -7.88 -1.98
N VAL A 222 -13.91 -8.26 -1.01
CA VAL A 222 -14.13 -7.51 0.23
C VAL A 222 -13.21 -8.03 1.32
N PRO A 223 -12.34 -7.19 1.90
CA PRO A 223 -11.47 -7.62 2.97
C PRO A 223 -12.28 -7.99 4.22
N GLN A 224 -12.04 -9.19 4.75
CA GLN A 224 -12.73 -9.74 5.92
C GLN A 224 -11.90 -9.58 7.18
N LYS A 225 -10.60 -9.86 7.08
CA LYS A 225 -9.63 -9.82 8.18
C LYS A 225 -8.27 -9.38 7.65
N CYS A 226 -7.51 -8.72 8.52
CA CYS A 226 -6.08 -8.50 8.30
C CYS A 226 -5.30 -8.76 9.59
N ARG A 227 -4.05 -9.19 9.46
CA ARG A 227 -3.12 -9.43 10.56
C ARG A 227 -1.72 -9.01 10.17
N LEU A 228 -1.07 -8.32 11.08
CA LEU A 228 0.30 -7.85 10.94
C LEU A 228 1.22 -8.68 11.86
N ILE A 229 2.24 -9.29 11.28
CA ILE A 229 3.34 -9.95 11.98
C ILE A 229 4.54 -9.01 11.92
N LYS A 230 5.17 -8.71 13.07
CA LYS A 230 6.36 -7.83 13.15
C LYS A 230 7.65 -8.58 12.79
N LYS A 231 7.62 -9.32 11.70
CA LYS A 231 8.75 -10.01 11.10
C LYS A 231 8.70 -9.83 9.59
N GLY A 232 9.84 -9.61 8.96
CA GLY A 232 9.96 -9.40 7.53
C GLY A 232 11.39 -9.62 7.06
N ILE A 233 11.71 -9.10 5.89
CA ILE A 233 13.01 -9.26 5.21
C ILE A 233 14.18 -8.77 6.06
N ASN A 234 13.99 -7.70 6.85
CA ASN A 234 15.04 -7.16 7.72
C ASN A 234 15.53 -8.16 8.78
N GLY A 235 14.71 -9.13 9.17
CA GLY A 235 15.17 -10.21 10.04
C GLY A 235 16.24 -11.09 9.35
N LEU A 236 16.06 -11.39 8.07
CA LEU A 236 17.05 -12.12 7.26
C LEU A 236 18.34 -11.30 7.09
N ILE A 237 18.18 -10.02 6.79
CA ILE A 237 19.31 -9.08 6.65
C ILE A 237 20.11 -9.01 7.97
N GLN A 238 19.42 -8.91 9.11
CA GLN A 238 20.08 -8.84 10.43
C GLN A 238 20.85 -10.11 10.74
N ILE A 239 20.33 -11.28 10.41
CA ILE A 239 21.05 -12.56 10.57
C ILE A 239 22.36 -12.56 9.78
N LEU A 240 22.34 -12.07 8.54
CA LEU A 240 23.55 -11.97 7.71
C LEU A 240 24.56 -10.95 8.30
N ILE A 241 24.07 -9.80 8.78
CA ILE A 241 24.91 -8.80 9.46
C ILE A 241 25.59 -9.40 10.68
N ASP A 242 24.84 -10.08 11.54
CA ASP A 242 25.33 -10.63 12.81
C ASP A 242 26.32 -11.79 12.58
N LYS A 243 26.02 -12.66 11.58
CA LYS A 243 26.88 -13.81 11.27
C LYS A 243 28.18 -13.41 10.59
N TYR A 244 28.13 -12.51 9.62
CA TYR A 244 29.26 -12.16 8.76
C TYR A 244 29.90 -10.81 9.09
N GLN A 245 29.37 -10.04 10.05
CA GLN A 245 29.85 -8.71 10.47
C GLN A 245 29.97 -7.73 9.29
N ILE A 246 28.98 -7.76 8.39
CA ILE A 246 28.91 -6.92 7.18
C ILE A 246 27.91 -5.77 7.36
N THR A 247 28.00 -4.78 6.48
CA THR A 247 27.05 -3.66 6.47
C THR A 247 25.67 -4.08 6.00
N TYR A 248 24.64 -3.29 6.31
CA TYR A 248 23.28 -3.51 5.82
C TYR A 248 23.21 -3.60 4.29
N GLU A 249 23.94 -2.73 3.58
CA GLU A 249 23.99 -2.71 2.12
C GLU A 249 24.57 -4.02 1.58
N ASN A 250 25.70 -4.47 2.12
CA ASN A 250 26.32 -5.73 1.71
C ASN A 250 25.43 -6.94 2.03
N ALA A 251 24.74 -6.93 3.17
CA ALA A 251 23.80 -8.00 3.54
C ALA A 251 22.59 -8.04 2.60
N LEU A 252 22.06 -6.88 2.22
CA LEU A 252 20.95 -6.78 1.25
C LEU A 252 21.40 -7.25 -0.14
N ASP A 253 22.59 -6.86 -0.59
CA ASP A 253 23.13 -7.30 -1.87
C ASP A 253 23.41 -8.82 -1.88
N LEU A 254 23.92 -9.35 -0.77
CA LEU A 254 24.12 -10.79 -0.60
C LEU A 254 22.78 -11.55 -0.66
N LEU A 255 21.76 -11.03 0.03
CA LEU A 255 20.40 -11.58 -0.01
C LEU A 255 19.81 -11.57 -1.43
N LYS A 256 20.06 -10.52 -2.20
CA LYS A 256 19.54 -10.36 -3.57
C LYS A 256 20.22 -11.27 -4.58
N SER A 257 21.53 -11.47 -4.45
CA SER A 257 22.35 -12.02 -5.54
C SER A 257 22.80 -13.46 -5.32
N SER A 258 22.82 -13.94 -4.06
CA SER A 258 23.57 -15.14 -3.73
C SER A 258 22.82 -16.13 -2.86
N VAL A 259 21.62 -15.77 -2.36
CA VAL A 259 20.86 -16.62 -1.46
C VAL A 259 19.97 -17.59 -2.24
N TYR A 260 19.99 -18.85 -1.78
CA TYR A 260 19.02 -19.88 -2.10
C TYR A 260 18.35 -20.31 -0.79
N PHE A 261 17.00 -20.32 -0.73
CA PHE A 261 16.31 -20.53 0.53
C PHE A 261 16.03 -21.98 0.91
N ASP A 262 16.22 -22.91 0.01
CA ASP A 262 15.96 -24.32 0.26
C ASP A 262 17.24 -25.05 0.70
N GLU A 263 17.42 -25.23 2.01
CA GLU A 263 18.60 -25.89 2.59
C GLU A 263 18.76 -27.36 2.19
N GLU A 264 17.67 -28.04 1.79
CA GLU A 264 17.74 -29.44 1.39
C GLU A 264 18.33 -29.63 -0.02
N THR A 265 18.22 -28.60 -0.86
CA THR A 265 18.71 -28.63 -2.25
C THR A 265 19.82 -27.64 -2.53
N ALA A 266 20.18 -26.80 -1.55
CA ALA A 266 21.31 -25.87 -1.66
C ALA A 266 22.64 -26.61 -1.82
N GLU A 267 23.50 -26.13 -2.72
CA GLU A 267 24.77 -26.75 -3.04
C GLU A 267 25.93 -26.16 -2.22
N ASP A 268 26.96 -26.97 -1.95
CA ASP A 268 28.19 -26.52 -1.28
C ASP A 268 29.13 -25.85 -2.31
N ILE A 269 28.63 -24.77 -2.95
CA ILE A 269 29.38 -23.96 -3.90
C ILE A 269 29.61 -22.55 -3.33
N VAL A 270 30.80 -21.99 -3.54
CA VAL A 270 31.13 -20.63 -3.09
C VAL A 270 30.36 -19.64 -3.97
N VAL A 271 29.43 -18.88 -3.36
CA VAL A 271 28.62 -17.86 -4.03
C VAL A 271 29.06 -16.45 -3.69
N TYR A 272 29.79 -16.28 -2.58
CA TYR A 272 30.29 -14.98 -2.17
C TYR A 272 31.65 -15.09 -1.47
N ARG A 273 32.52 -14.11 -1.71
CA ARG A 273 33.83 -13.97 -1.05
C ARG A 273 33.90 -12.68 -0.28
N LEU A 274 34.07 -12.79 1.02
CA LEU A 274 34.19 -11.66 1.92
C LEU A 274 35.66 -11.43 2.30
N GLU A 275 36.18 -10.27 1.93
CA GLU A 275 37.52 -9.84 2.36
C GLU A 275 37.45 -9.28 3.79
N LEU A 276 38.09 -9.95 4.72
CA LEU A 276 38.22 -9.54 6.11
C LEU A 276 39.68 -9.14 6.42
N PRO A 277 39.92 -8.32 7.45
CA PRO A 277 41.27 -8.03 7.89
C PRO A 277 42.09 -9.26 8.28
N THR A 278 41.38 -10.36 8.60
CA THR A 278 41.98 -11.65 9.01
C THR A 278 42.18 -12.64 7.86
N GLY A 279 41.75 -12.30 6.63
CA GLY A 279 41.82 -13.16 5.45
C GLY A 279 40.54 -13.15 4.63
N VAL A 280 40.42 -14.07 3.69
CA VAL A 280 39.23 -14.24 2.84
C VAL A 280 38.32 -15.30 3.45
N LEU A 281 37.04 -14.99 3.59
CA LEU A 281 36.00 -15.95 3.96
C LEU A 281 35.18 -16.30 2.72
N ASP A 282 35.23 -17.56 2.32
CA ASP A 282 34.35 -18.09 1.30
C ASP A 282 33.02 -18.47 1.93
N ILE A 283 31.91 -17.99 1.35
CA ILE A 283 30.54 -18.24 1.81
C ILE A 283 29.85 -19.07 0.73
N THR A 284 29.32 -20.22 1.14
CA THR A 284 28.63 -21.14 0.21
C THR A 284 27.12 -20.87 0.19
N GLU A 285 26.46 -21.34 -0.86
CA GLU A 285 25.00 -21.33 -0.96
C GLU A 285 24.36 -22.06 0.22
N GLN A 286 24.92 -23.22 0.58
CA GLN A 286 24.47 -24.02 1.73
C GLN A 286 24.63 -23.28 3.05
N ASP A 287 25.74 -22.55 3.28
CA ASP A 287 25.94 -21.72 4.47
C ASP A 287 24.86 -20.65 4.62
N LEU A 288 24.46 -20.03 3.52
CA LEU A 288 23.41 -19.01 3.49
C LEU A 288 22.04 -19.64 3.74
N ALA A 289 21.71 -20.73 3.04
CA ALA A 289 20.45 -21.44 3.21
C ALA A 289 20.27 -21.86 4.67
N GLN A 290 21.25 -22.52 5.27
CA GLN A 290 21.19 -22.97 6.66
C GLN A 290 21.03 -21.84 7.66
N CYS A 291 21.71 -20.71 7.47
CA CYS A 291 21.61 -19.61 8.44
C CYS A 291 20.29 -18.86 8.37
N LEU A 292 19.57 -18.90 7.25
CA LEU A 292 18.33 -18.20 7.06
C LEU A 292 17.08 -19.07 7.24
N SER A 293 17.23 -20.41 7.17
CA SER A 293 16.14 -21.37 7.17
C SER A 293 15.29 -21.29 8.44
N GLU A 294 15.89 -21.24 9.62
CA GLU A 294 15.16 -21.20 10.90
C GLU A 294 14.22 -20.00 10.97
N TYR A 295 14.71 -18.82 10.60
CA TYR A 295 13.89 -17.60 10.61
C TYR A 295 12.70 -17.71 9.65
N LEU A 296 12.94 -18.21 8.43
CA LEU A 296 11.88 -18.37 7.43
C LEU A 296 10.85 -19.42 7.85
N HIS A 297 11.30 -20.55 8.38
CA HIS A 297 10.40 -21.58 8.91
C HIS A 297 9.53 -21.06 10.04
N LEU A 298 10.10 -20.29 10.97
CA LEU A 298 9.35 -19.65 12.06
C LEU A 298 8.33 -18.63 11.53
N LEU A 299 8.72 -17.79 10.58
CA LEU A 299 7.81 -16.82 9.97
C LEU A 299 6.66 -17.50 9.22
N LEU A 300 6.98 -18.46 8.36
CA LEU A 300 5.97 -19.19 7.58
C LEU A 300 5.04 -20.03 8.45
N SER A 301 5.56 -20.61 9.54
CA SER A 301 4.75 -21.34 10.52
C SER A 301 3.78 -20.42 11.24
N GLU A 302 4.22 -19.22 11.65
CA GLU A 302 3.35 -18.22 12.26
C GLU A 302 2.24 -17.74 11.28
N VAL A 303 2.59 -17.55 10.00
CA VAL A 303 1.59 -17.25 8.95
C VAL A 303 0.57 -18.37 8.85
N ARG A 304 1.02 -19.62 8.79
CA ARG A 304 0.12 -20.80 8.70
C ARG A 304 -0.80 -20.89 9.92
N GLU A 305 -0.28 -20.76 11.14
CA GLU A 305 -1.08 -20.76 12.37
C GLU A 305 -2.17 -19.69 12.38
N ILE A 306 -1.87 -18.49 11.88
CA ILE A 306 -2.86 -17.41 11.75
C ILE A 306 -3.96 -17.78 10.75
N LEU A 307 -3.60 -18.36 9.60
CA LEU A 307 -4.58 -18.80 8.61
C LEU A 307 -5.46 -19.93 9.13
N GLU A 308 -4.87 -20.92 9.84
CA GLU A 308 -5.59 -22.01 10.48
C GLU A 308 -6.49 -21.52 11.62
N TYR A 309 -6.09 -20.51 12.38
CA TYR A 309 -6.92 -19.86 13.40
C TYR A 309 -8.22 -19.28 12.81
N PHE A 310 -8.18 -18.83 11.58
CA PHE A 310 -9.35 -18.35 10.83
C PHE A 310 -10.02 -19.50 10.04
N ASN A 311 -10.25 -20.63 10.64
CA ASN A 311 -10.75 -21.89 10.06
C ASN A 311 -11.74 -21.76 8.88
N HIS A 312 -12.61 -20.74 8.92
CA HIS A 312 -13.59 -20.49 7.87
C HIS A 312 -12.96 -20.13 6.51
N TYR A 313 -11.71 -19.66 6.53
CA TYR A 313 -10.98 -19.21 5.33
C TYR A 313 -9.74 -20.08 5.04
N SER A 314 -9.53 -21.16 5.79
CA SER A 314 -8.35 -22.03 5.66
C SER A 314 -8.29 -22.77 4.32
N GLU A 315 -9.43 -23.03 3.69
CA GLU A 315 -9.51 -23.68 2.38
C GLU A 315 -9.28 -22.75 1.20
N ASN A 316 -9.26 -21.42 1.42
CA ASN A 316 -9.01 -20.48 0.37
C ASN A 316 -7.55 -20.54 -0.10
N PRO A 317 -7.27 -20.28 -1.39
CA PRO A 317 -5.91 -20.19 -1.88
C PRO A 317 -5.08 -19.17 -1.09
N VAL A 318 -3.81 -19.51 -0.83
CA VAL A 318 -2.84 -18.63 -0.19
C VAL A 318 -1.93 -18.03 -1.26
N VAL A 319 -2.01 -16.73 -1.46
CA VAL A 319 -1.26 -16.00 -2.48
C VAL A 319 -0.12 -15.24 -1.83
N PHE A 320 1.10 -15.61 -2.15
CA PHE A 320 2.29 -14.88 -1.73
C PHE A 320 2.60 -13.76 -2.73
N ILE A 321 2.82 -12.56 -2.20
CA ILE A 321 3.28 -11.39 -2.95
C ILE A 321 4.54 -10.81 -2.30
N GLY A 322 5.16 -9.87 -2.98
CA GLY A 322 6.36 -9.18 -2.49
C GLY A 322 7.63 -9.74 -3.08
N TRP A 323 8.74 -9.19 -2.61
CA TRP A 323 10.03 -9.39 -3.26
C TRP A 323 10.65 -10.77 -3.00
N LEU A 324 10.40 -11.40 -1.83
CA LEU A 324 11.03 -12.69 -1.47
C LEU A 324 10.74 -13.81 -2.47
N GLN A 325 9.60 -13.77 -3.16
CA GLN A 325 9.26 -14.78 -4.17
C GLN A 325 10.22 -14.82 -5.37
N LYS A 326 11.06 -13.77 -5.54
CA LYS A 326 12.08 -13.69 -6.58
C LYS A 326 13.37 -14.40 -6.19
N ILE A 327 13.57 -14.67 -4.90
CA ILE A 327 14.76 -15.38 -4.42
C ILE A 327 14.60 -16.87 -4.68
N PRO A 328 15.58 -17.52 -5.31
CA PRO A 328 15.56 -18.96 -5.57
C PRO A 328 15.33 -19.78 -4.29
N GLY A 329 14.58 -20.88 -4.40
CA GLY A 329 14.26 -21.75 -3.29
C GLY A 329 13.10 -21.28 -2.41
N PHE A 330 12.65 -20.02 -2.52
CA PHE A 330 11.54 -19.51 -1.69
C PHE A 330 10.21 -20.20 -2.00
N LYS A 331 9.90 -20.39 -3.27
CA LYS A 331 8.63 -21.01 -3.70
C LYS A 331 8.55 -22.48 -3.28
N GLU A 332 9.67 -23.17 -3.39
CA GLU A 332 9.83 -24.55 -2.97
C GLU A 332 9.63 -24.70 -1.45
N LEU A 333 10.30 -23.84 -0.68
CA LEU A 333 10.16 -23.78 0.76
C LEU A 333 8.72 -23.51 1.21
N VAL A 334 8.07 -22.49 0.63
CA VAL A 334 6.67 -22.15 0.94
C VAL A 334 5.75 -23.32 0.63
N THR A 335 5.90 -23.94 -0.56
CA THR A 335 5.04 -25.08 -0.96
C THR A 335 5.20 -26.26 -0.01
N ARG A 336 6.39 -26.45 0.55
CA ARG A 336 6.67 -27.51 1.54
C ARG A 336 6.05 -27.20 2.90
N VAL A 337 6.03 -25.94 3.33
CA VAL A 337 5.40 -25.52 4.60
C VAL A 337 3.88 -25.54 4.52
N PHE A 338 3.30 -25.25 3.36
CA PHE A 338 1.86 -25.11 3.14
C PHE A 338 1.25 -26.30 2.39
N THR A 339 1.63 -27.53 2.75
CA THR A 339 1.23 -28.76 2.05
C THR A 339 -0.28 -28.98 1.92
N ASN A 340 -1.07 -28.43 2.83
CA ASN A 340 -2.54 -28.57 2.87
C ASN A 340 -3.27 -27.38 2.24
N HIS A 341 -2.54 -26.43 1.61
CA HIS A 341 -3.12 -25.25 1.02
C HIS A 341 -2.80 -25.19 -0.48
N GLN A 342 -3.72 -24.63 -1.26
CA GLN A 342 -3.38 -24.22 -2.60
C GLN A 342 -2.52 -22.94 -2.50
N VAL A 343 -1.23 -23.04 -2.82
CA VAL A 343 -0.30 -21.91 -2.82
C VAL A 343 -0.16 -21.34 -4.21
N LEU A 344 -0.29 -20.03 -4.30
CA LEU A 344 -0.09 -19.24 -5.52
C LEU A 344 0.95 -18.14 -5.25
N PHE A 345 1.61 -17.70 -6.31
CA PHE A 345 2.56 -16.59 -6.28
C PHE A 345 2.11 -15.55 -7.30
N TYR A 346 2.03 -14.30 -6.87
CA TYR A 346 1.59 -13.24 -7.75
C TYR A 346 2.60 -12.10 -7.81
N GLU A 347 2.85 -11.63 -9.01
CA GLU A 347 3.61 -10.42 -9.32
C GLU A 347 2.84 -9.65 -10.40
N SER A 348 2.65 -8.35 -10.20
CA SER A 348 1.99 -7.49 -11.18
C SER A 348 2.79 -7.48 -12.50
N GLN A 349 2.10 -7.69 -13.62
CA GLN A 349 2.70 -7.89 -14.95
C GLN A 349 3.07 -6.59 -15.67
N ILE A 350 3.10 -5.45 -14.96
CA ILE A 350 3.37 -4.17 -15.60
C ILE A 350 4.84 -4.04 -15.99
N VAL A 351 5.06 -3.80 -17.27
CA VAL A 351 6.39 -3.68 -17.87
C VAL A 351 7.15 -2.48 -17.31
N GLY A 352 8.37 -2.70 -16.85
CA GLY A 352 9.26 -1.63 -16.36
C GLY A 352 9.35 -1.48 -14.84
N LEU A 353 8.51 -2.19 -14.08
CA LEU A 353 8.49 -2.14 -12.61
C LEU A 353 8.90 -3.51 -12.03
N ARG A 354 10.22 -3.78 -11.95
CA ARG A 354 10.69 -5.15 -11.69
C ARG A 354 11.41 -5.36 -10.35
N GLU A 355 11.85 -4.31 -9.66
CA GLU A 355 12.70 -4.54 -8.48
C GLU A 355 11.90 -4.79 -7.20
N PHE A 356 10.94 -3.94 -6.86
CA PHE A 356 10.14 -4.07 -5.65
C PHE A 356 8.64 -4.19 -5.99
N SER A 357 7.86 -4.71 -5.05
CA SER A 357 6.43 -4.89 -5.24
C SER A 357 5.74 -3.54 -5.44
N VAL A 358 5.01 -3.43 -6.55
CA VAL A 358 4.13 -2.28 -6.85
C VAL A 358 2.66 -2.69 -6.83
N THR A 359 2.36 -3.88 -6.35
CA THR A 359 1.03 -4.49 -6.33
C THR A 359 -0.01 -3.53 -5.75
N SER A 360 0.29 -2.89 -4.61
CA SER A 360 -0.63 -1.94 -3.98
C SER A 360 -0.86 -0.67 -4.81
N LEU A 361 0.15 -0.17 -5.51
CA LEU A 361 0.01 1.04 -6.34
C LEU A 361 -0.91 0.78 -7.54
N ILE A 362 -0.77 -0.40 -8.14
CA ILE A 362 -1.61 -0.80 -9.28
C ILE A 362 -3.04 -1.11 -8.83
N GLY A 363 -3.20 -1.82 -7.72
CA GLY A 363 -4.52 -2.04 -7.12
C GLY A 363 -5.20 -0.73 -6.72
N CYS A 364 -4.44 0.26 -6.24
CA CYS A 364 -4.94 1.61 -6.02
C CYS A 364 -5.44 2.23 -7.34
N ALA A 365 -4.61 2.21 -8.41
CA ALA A 365 -5.01 2.75 -9.71
C ALA A 365 -6.31 2.13 -10.24
N LYS A 366 -6.51 0.82 -10.07
CA LYS A 366 -7.74 0.11 -10.46
C LYS A 366 -8.99 0.53 -9.66
N LEU A 367 -8.83 0.97 -8.42
CA LEU A 367 -9.94 1.43 -7.58
C LEU A 367 -10.45 2.83 -7.95
N LEU A 368 -9.57 3.71 -8.44
CA LEU A 368 -9.86 5.14 -8.61
C LEU A 368 -11.00 5.42 -9.60
N PRO A 369 -11.07 4.82 -10.80
CA PRO A 369 -12.15 5.09 -11.74
C PRO A 369 -13.54 4.78 -11.17
N LYS A 370 -13.67 3.66 -10.44
CA LYS A 370 -14.93 3.29 -9.77
C LYS A 370 -15.31 4.30 -8.69
N ARG A 371 -14.33 4.78 -7.92
CA ARG A 371 -14.56 5.82 -6.89
C ARG A 371 -14.95 7.15 -7.50
N GLU A 372 -14.30 7.59 -8.57
CA GLU A 372 -14.66 8.80 -9.31
C GLU A 372 -16.09 8.76 -9.83
N MET A 373 -16.48 7.61 -10.38
CA MET A 373 -17.83 7.40 -10.89
C MET A 373 -18.89 7.51 -9.79
N ILE A 374 -18.63 6.92 -8.60
CA ILE A 374 -19.58 6.92 -7.48
C ILE A 374 -19.63 8.28 -6.78
N LEU A 375 -18.47 8.87 -6.47
CA LEU A 375 -18.37 10.11 -5.71
C LEU A 375 -18.48 11.35 -6.59
N GLN A 376 -18.38 11.24 -7.91
CA GLN A 376 -18.30 12.34 -8.88
C GLN A 376 -17.18 13.33 -8.54
N GLN A 377 -16.11 12.84 -7.93
CA GLN A 377 -14.90 13.56 -7.59
C GLN A 377 -13.79 13.11 -8.53
N LYS A 378 -13.01 14.05 -9.06
CA LYS A 378 -11.86 13.72 -9.89
C LYS A 378 -10.60 13.64 -9.05
N PHE A 379 -9.86 12.57 -9.22
CA PHE A 379 -8.54 12.34 -8.59
C PHE A 379 -7.39 12.52 -9.59
N GLU A 380 -7.70 12.70 -10.87
CA GLU A 380 -6.70 12.99 -11.89
C GLU A 380 -6.16 14.40 -11.71
N VAL A 381 -4.86 14.53 -11.52
CA VAL A 381 -4.17 15.82 -11.45
C VAL A 381 -2.83 15.73 -12.16
N ALA A 382 -2.69 16.44 -13.24
CA ALA A 382 -1.39 16.89 -13.73
C ALA A 382 -1.60 18.10 -14.62
N LYS A 383 -1.01 19.23 -14.26
CA LYS A 383 -0.98 20.42 -15.13
C LYS A 383 0.43 20.56 -15.68
N THR A 384 0.55 20.56 -17.01
CA THR A 384 1.78 20.99 -17.66
C THR A 384 1.82 22.52 -17.65
N GLU A 385 2.64 23.11 -16.81
CA GLU A 385 3.07 24.50 -16.91
C GLU A 385 4.55 24.51 -17.30
N ASN A 386 4.96 25.43 -18.16
CA ASN A 386 6.37 25.65 -18.47
C ASN A 386 7.08 26.12 -17.19
N ILE A 387 7.76 25.22 -16.53
CA ILE A 387 8.53 25.53 -15.31
C ILE A 387 9.79 26.27 -15.77
N ASP A 388 9.89 27.56 -15.47
CA ASP A 388 11.12 28.31 -15.64
C ASP A 388 12.08 27.99 -14.48
N LEU A 389 12.90 26.96 -14.70
CA LEU A 389 13.87 26.42 -13.72
C LEU A 389 14.83 27.49 -13.13
N LYS A 390 14.97 28.66 -13.78
CA LYS A 390 15.84 29.75 -13.28
C LYS A 390 15.22 30.54 -12.12
N GLN A 391 13.89 30.56 -11.99
CA GLN A 391 13.22 31.25 -10.89
C GLN A 391 13.16 30.45 -9.61
N GLU A 392 13.07 29.13 -9.68
CA GLU A 392 12.99 28.27 -8.48
C GLU A 392 14.29 28.24 -7.66
N GLN A 393 15.45 28.30 -8.30
CA GLN A 393 16.74 28.37 -7.59
C GLN A 393 16.89 29.62 -6.72
N LYS A 394 16.20 30.72 -7.02
CA LYS A 394 16.19 31.95 -6.22
C LYS A 394 15.19 31.92 -5.07
N LYS A 395 14.07 31.22 -5.22
CA LYS A 395 13.00 31.12 -4.20
C LYS A 395 13.42 30.24 -3.01
N TRP A 396 14.20 29.20 -3.26
CA TRP A 396 14.65 28.26 -2.23
C TRP A 396 15.52 28.89 -1.12
N LYS A 397 16.16 30.02 -1.39
CA LYS A 397 16.99 30.73 -0.41
C LYS A 397 16.21 31.66 0.54
N SER A 398 14.93 31.92 0.29
CA SER A 398 14.11 32.86 1.07
C SER A 398 13.06 32.22 1.99
N GLU A 399 12.75 30.92 1.83
CA GLU A 399 11.61 30.29 2.51
C GLU A 399 11.88 29.68 3.90
N THR A 400 13.11 29.72 4.37
CA THR A 400 13.48 29.17 5.71
C THR A 400 13.00 29.99 6.90
N THR A 401 12.25 31.07 6.70
CA THR A 401 11.92 32.03 7.79
C THR A 401 10.44 32.12 8.19
N GLU A 402 9.52 31.48 7.44
CA GLU A 402 8.05 31.63 7.68
C GLU A 402 7.36 30.43 8.37
N GLU A 403 8.10 29.43 8.83
CA GLU A 403 7.54 28.13 9.25
C GLU A 403 6.74 28.12 10.57
N LYS A 404 6.81 29.14 11.41
CA LYS A 404 6.23 29.10 12.78
C LYS A 404 4.74 29.47 12.90
N GLN A 405 4.08 29.96 11.88
CA GLN A 405 2.67 30.43 11.98
C GLN A 405 1.60 29.44 11.45
N LYS A 406 2.00 28.32 10.82
CA LYS A 406 1.06 27.39 10.16
C LYS A 406 0.52 26.24 11.04
N GLU A 407 1.06 26.00 12.22
CA GLU A 407 0.68 24.85 13.07
C GLU A 407 -0.79 24.80 13.50
N LYS A 408 -1.45 25.93 13.72
CA LYS A 408 -2.86 25.97 14.15
C LYS A 408 -3.88 25.72 13.03
N SER A 409 -3.50 25.91 11.78
CA SER A 409 -4.38 25.78 10.61
C SER A 409 -4.59 24.31 10.18
N LEU A 410 -3.60 23.46 10.43
CA LEU A 410 -3.60 22.05 10.00
C LEU A 410 -4.59 21.17 10.77
N TRP A 411 -4.69 21.36 12.08
CA TRP A 411 -5.66 20.63 12.92
C TRP A 411 -7.11 20.87 12.48
N ASN A 412 -7.45 22.07 12.06
CA ASN A 412 -8.78 22.40 11.56
C ASN A 412 -9.04 21.76 10.18
N LYS A 413 -8.01 21.63 9.30
CA LYS A 413 -8.16 20.98 8.00
C LYS A 413 -8.36 19.47 8.09
N VAL A 414 -7.69 18.80 9.03
CA VAL A 414 -7.87 17.36 9.26
C VAL A 414 -9.30 17.08 9.76
N ILE A 415 -9.84 17.94 10.62
CA ILE A 415 -11.21 17.81 11.07
C ILE A 415 -12.20 18.04 9.92
N ASN A 416 -11.97 19.06 9.10
CA ASN A 416 -12.85 19.39 7.98
C ASN A 416 -12.75 18.37 6.83
N TYR A 417 -11.60 17.72 6.60
CA TYR A 417 -11.46 16.65 5.61
C TYR A 417 -12.41 15.45 5.85
N PHE A 418 -12.78 15.21 7.12
CA PHE A 418 -13.68 14.11 7.49
C PHE A 418 -15.08 14.57 7.93
N PHE A 419 -15.32 15.86 8.18
CA PHE A 419 -16.53 16.36 8.81
C PHE A 419 -17.20 17.55 8.11
N ASP A 420 -16.59 18.16 7.09
CA ASP A 420 -17.19 19.07 6.11
C ASP A 420 -17.43 18.37 4.79
#